data_d6a20ee903db52abfcb5244c455d6851
#
_entry.id   d6a20ee903db52abfcb5244c455d6851
#
_cell.length_a   1.000
_cell.length_b   1.000
_cell.length_c   1.000
_cell.angle_alpha   90.00
_cell.angle_beta   90.00
_cell.angle_gamma   90.00
#
_symmetry.space_group_name_H-M   'P 1'
#
loop_
_entity.id
_entity.type
_entity.pdbx_description
1 polymer ?
#
loop_
_entity_poly.entity_id
_entity_poly.type
_entity_poly.pdbx_seq_one_letter_code
_entity_poly.pdbx_strand_id
1 'polypeptide(L)'
;LPAYDPLLDSPIRHVLVRHEQGAGHMAEGYAHVTGKPGVAMVTSGPAATNLVTPLMDAYMDSIPMVAITGQVPTAAIGSDAFQECDTVGITRSCTKHNELVMTAAEVPMAVRQAFHIATTGRPGPTLIDVPKDVLVNEMDWYWPTDDEVLASLPGYRPTMKGHPRMIKEAAKLILAAERPVIYAGGGILKARAAEALRELVDLTHIHVVTTLMARGAFPDDHELNLGMPGMHGNATAITAMQKSDLLIALGSRFDDRITGNVDAFAADAKIIHVDIDPAEQGKVRRPDVPIVGDARLVIEEIVAEIENLLANGTTQADTGAWKSKVSGWQEQFPMTYEPSEPGQALKPQFCIEQLRDLAPPRTIVTSGVGQHQMY
;
A
#
# COMPACT_ATOMS: atom_id res chain seq x y z
N LEU A 1 25.35 20.30 -4.72
CA LEU A 1 26.34 20.66 -3.69
C LEU A 1 25.78 21.66 -2.66
N PRO A 2 25.12 22.80 -3.04
CA PRO A 2 24.70 23.79 -2.03
C PRO A 2 23.79 23.23 -0.93
N ALA A 3 22.91 22.28 -1.24
CA ALA A 3 22.03 21.64 -0.26
C ALA A 3 22.75 20.65 0.68
N TYR A 4 23.91 20.11 0.28
CA TYR A 4 24.66 19.18 1.12
C TYR A 4 25.56 19.87 2.15
N ASP A 5 25.96 21.07 1.89
CA ASP A 5 26.83 21.82 2.80
C ASP A 5 26.19 22.03 4.18
N PRO A 6 24.95 22.56 4.29
CA PRO A 6 24.29 22.71 5.59
C PRO A 6 23.86 21.38 6.24
N LEU A 7 23.84 20.26 5.51
CA LEU A 7 23.53 18.97 6.11
C LEU A 7 24.61 18.47 7.08
N LEU A 8 25.86 18.97 6.94
CA LEU A 8 26.95 18.62 7.85
C LEU A 8 26.67 19.02 9.31
N ASP A 9 26.00 20.17 9.47
CA ASP A 9 25.65 20.73 10.79
C ASP A 9 24.19 20.45 11.19
N SER A 10 23.47 19.66 10.37
CA SER A 10 22.05 19.33 10.57
C SER A 10 21.91 18.06 11.40
N PRO A 11 20.87 17.93 12.25
CA PRO A 11 20.54 16.67 12.91
C PRO A 11 19.96 15.60 11.97
N ILE A 12 19.76 15.91 10.68
CA ILE A 12 19.22 14.99 9.69
C ILE A 12 20.26 13.89 9.43
N ARG A 13 19.87 12.64 9.68
CA ARG A 13 20.71 11.49 9.33
C ARG A 13 20.77 11.32 7.83
N HIS A 14 21.93 11.56 7.24
CA HIS A 14 22.18 11.36 5.82
C HIS A 14 22.90 10.00 5.59
N VAL A 15 22.42 9.22 4.63
CA VAL A 15 23.03 7.94 4.22
C VAL A 15 23.47 8.07 2.77
N LEU A 16 24.79 8.05 2.53
CA LEU A 16 25.35 8.08 1.19
C LEU A 16 25.21 6.72 0.51
N VAL A 17 24.66 6.71 -0.69
CA VAL A 17 24.53 5.51 -1.53
C VAL A 17 25.52 5.52 -2.68
N ARG A 18 25.70 4.37 -3.34
CA ARG A 18 26.59 4.23 -4.50
C ARG A 18 25.87 4.34 -5.84
N HIS A 19 24.53 4.30 -5.81
CA HIS A 19 23.66 4.45 -6.97
C HIS A 19 22.34 5.09 -6.53
N GLU A 20 21.82 6.05 -7.29
CA GLU A 20 20.63 6.83 -6.90
C GLU A 20 19.37 5.97 -6.82
N GLN A 21 19.26 4.94 -7.65
CA GLN A 21 18.18 3.95 -7.52
C GLN A 21 18.17 3.30 -6.13
N GLY A 22 19.35 3.02 -5.58
CA GLY A 22 19.46 2.52 -4.20
C GLY A 22 18.94 3.53 -3.16
N ALA A 23 19.14 4.85 -3.37
CA ALA A 23 18.56 5.86 -2.49
C ALA A 23 17.03 5.80 -2.47
N GLY A 24 16.41 5.68 -3.66
CA GLY A 24 14.96 5.54 -3.79
C GLY A 24 14.44 4.30 -3.08
N HIS A 25 14.98 3.12 -3.38
CA HIS A 25 14.54 1.87 -2.72
C HIS A 25 14.81 1.85 -1.20
N MET A 26 15.86 2.52 -0.72
CA MET A 26 16.06 2.70 0.72
C MET A 26 14.98 3.59 1.34
N ALA A 27 14.57 4.66 0.65
CA ALA A 27 13.48 5.52 1.09
C ALA A 27 12.13 4.76 1.14
N GLU A 28 11.85 3.90 0.15
CA GLU A 28 10.70 3.00 0.15
C GLU A 28 10.74 2.01 1.33
N GLY A 29 11.86 1.30 1.50
CA GLY A 29 12.03 0.36 2.60
C GLY A 29 11.86 1.02 3.97
N TYR A 30 12.37 2.25 4.13
CA TYR A 30 12.13 3.05 5.34
C TYR A 30 10.64 3.32 5.55
N ALA A 31 9.93 3.73 4.50
CA ALA A 31 8.51 4.02 4.58
C ALA A 31 7.67 2.76 4.88
N HIS A 32 8.02 1.62 4.27
CA HIS A 32 7.39 0.33 4.57
C HIS A 32 7.46 -0.05 6.04
N VAL A 33 8.64 0.06 6.64
CA VAL A 33 8.88 -0.40 8.01
C VAL A 33 8.35 0.59 9.05
N THR A 34 8.46 1.90 8.78
CA THR A 34 8.14 2.94 9.76
C THR A 34 6.75 3.54 9.60
N GLY A 35 6.15 3.42 8.42
CA GLY A 35 4.94 4.14 8.04
C GLY A 35 5.13 5.66 7.90
N LYS A 36 6.38 6.12 7.82
CA LYS A 36 6.75 7.53 7.62
C LYS A 36 7.35 7.70 6.23
N PRO A 37 7.17 8.84 5.54
CA PRO A 37 7.74 9.03 4.22
C PRO A 37 9.26 8.97 4.26
N GLY A 38 9.87 8.20 3.33
CA GLY A 38 11.29 8.23 3.10
C GLY A 38 11.67 9.38 2.18
N VAL A 39 12.90 9.88 2.28
CA VAL A 39 13.40 10.98 1.45
C VAL A 39 14.63 10.52 0.66
N ALA A 40 14.61 10.74 -0.65
CA ALA A 40 15.76 10.55 -1.53
C ALA A 40 16.17 11.90 -2.13
N MET A 41 17.46 12.25 -2.06
CA MET A 41 17.98 13.50 -2.61
C MET A 41 19.13 13.19 -3.58
N VAL A 42 19.00 13.68 -4.82
CA VAL A 42 19.96 13.40 -5.91
C VAL A 42 20.24 14.66 -6.73
N THR A 43 21.31 14.64 -7.52
CA THR A 43 21.60 15.74 -8.44
C THR A 43 20.77 15.69 -9.73
N SER A 44 20.99 16.64 -10.64
CA SER A 44 20.28 16.77 -11.91
C SER A 44 20.62 15.69 -12.95
N GLY A 45 19.85 15.62 -14.00
CA GLY A 45 20.09 14.80 -15.18
C GLY A 45 20.10 13.30 -14.89
N PRO A 46 21.22 12.59 -15.13
CA PRO A 46 21.28 11.14 -15.01
C PRO A 46 20.97 10.64 -13.59
N ALA A 47 21.23 11.42 -12.56
CA ALA A 47 20.89 11.05 -11.20
C ALA A 47 19.36 11.11 -10.96
N ALA A 48 18.70 12.14 -11.46
CA ALA A 48 17.24 12.26 -11.38
C ALA A 48 16.55 11.12 -12.16
N THR A 49 17.04 10.77 -13.36
CA THR A 49 16.49 9.66 -14.15
C THR A 49 16.69 8.29 -13.49
N ASN A 50 17.76 8.11 -12.69
CA ASN A 50 17.97 6.88 -11.91
C ASN A 50 16.93 6.68 -10.79
N LEU A 51 16.16 7.70 -10.40
CA LEU A 51 15.06 7.56 -9.45
C LEU A 51 13.75 7.08 -10.07
N VAL A 52 13.63 7.02 -11.40
CA VAL A 52 12.35 6.66 -12.06
C VAL A 52 11.86 5.27 -11.64
N THR A 53 12.74 4.27 -11.58
CA THR A 53 12.36 2.91 -11.14
C THR A 53 11.80 2.91 -9.72
N PRO A 54 12.50 3.41 -8.69
CA PRO A 54 11.94 3.42 -7.34
C PRO A 54 10.71 4.33 -7.19
N LEU A 55 10.61 5.43 -7.94
CA LEU A 55 9.40 6.25 -7.96
C LEU A 55 8.20 5.47 -8.51
N MET A 56 8.39 4.71 -9.61
CA MET A 56 7.33 3.87 -10.17
C MET A 56 6.93 2.75 -9.20
N ASP A 57 7.90 2.11 -8.55
CA ASP A 57 7.67 1.07 -7.55
C ASP A 57 6.86 1.62 -6.37
N ALA A 58 7.31 2.73 -5.78
CA ALA A 58 6.58 3.44 -4.72
C ALA A 58 5.16 3.87 -5.14
N TYR A 59 4.99 4.30 -6.40
CA TYR A 59 3.69 4.68 -6.94
C TYR A 59 2.74 3.49 -7.06
N MET A 60 3.22 2.39 -7.61
CA MET A 60 2.43 1.16 -7.79
C MET A 60 2.06 0.53 -6.46
N ASP A 61 2.95 0.55 -5.48
CA ASP A 61 2.74 -0.04 -4.17
C ASP A 61 2.17 0.93 -3.12
N SER A 62 1.88 2.16 -3.55
CA SER A 62 1.30 3.20 -2.68
C SER A 62 2.18 3.49 -1.46
N ILE A 63 3.48 3.71 -1.69
CA ILE A 63 4.48 3.97 -0.65
C ILE A 63 4.77 5.48 -0.61
N PRO A 64 4.66 6.13 0.57
CA PRO A 64 4.95 7.55 0.68
C PRO A 64 6.46 7.80 0.57
N MET A 65 6.87 8.56 -0.42
CA MET A 65 8.26 8.95 -0.64
C MET A 65 8.32 10.41 -1.11
N VAL A 66 9.34 11.15 -0.68
CA VAL A 66 9.64 12.49 -1.20
C VAL A 66 11.00 12.45 -1.88
N ALA A 67 11.02 12.70 -3.18
CA ALA A 67 12.23 12.86 -3.95
C ALA A 67 12.57 14.34 -4.11
N ILE A 68 13.84 14.68 -3.89
CA ILE A 68 14.37 16.03 -4.13
C ILE A 68 15.48 15.88 -5.18
N THR A 69 15.26 16.46 -6.36
CA THR A 69 16.22 16.43 -7.46
C THR A 69 16.82 17.82 -7.64
N GLY A 70 18.07 17.85 -8.04
CA GLY A 70 18.67 19.09 -8.51
C GLY A 70 18.32 19.37 -9.97
N GLN A 71 18.37 20.64 -10.36
CA GLN A 71 18.23 21.08 -11.75
C GLN A 71 19.36 22.07 -12.11
N VAL A 72 19.59 22.26 -13.39
CA VAL A 72 20.48 23.32 -13.88
C VAL A 72 19.99 24.69 -13.44
N PRO A 73 20.82 25.74 -13.41
CA PRO A 73 20.35 27.09 -13.07
C PRO A 73 19.15 27.51 -13.94
N THR A 74 18.22 28.27 -13.34
CA THR A 74 16.97 28.68 -14.00
C THR A 74 17.18 29.29 -15.39
N ALA A 75 18.24 30.11 -15.56
CA ALA A 75 18.59 30.72 -16.84
C ALA A 75 19.11 29.73 -17.93
N ALA A 76 19.45 28.50 -17.51
CA ALA A 76 19.98 27.49 -18.44
C ALA A 76 18.90 26.46 -18.82
N ILE A 77 17.73 26.48 -18.19
CA ILE A 77 16.63 25.57 -18.50
C ILE A 77 16.13 25.79 -19.93
N GLY A 78 16.03 24.71 -20.71
CA GLY A 78 15.61 24.73 -22.11
C GLY A 78 16.75 25.03 -23.09
N SER A 79 18.02 25.00 -22.66
CA SER A 79 19.17 25.25 -23.49
C SER A 79 20.04 24.02 -23.79
N ASP A 80 19.58 22.83 -23.40
CA ASP A 80 20.36 21.58 -23.46
C ASP A 80 21.68 21.66 -22.66
N ALA A 81 21.61 22.32 -21.50
CA ALA A 81 22.75 22.49 -20.61
C ALA A 81 23.26 21.15 -20.07
N PHE A 82 24.54 21.10 -19.69
CA PHE A 82 25.12 19.87 -19.14
C PHE A 82 24.32 19.34 -17.94
N GLN A 83 23.85 18.10 -18.03
CA GLN A 83 22.98 17.42 -17.07
C GLN A 83 21.58 18.08 -16.88
N GLU A 84 21.12 18.85 -17.83
CA GLU A 84 19.72 19.24 -17.89
C GLU A 84 18.83 18.02 -18.16
N CYS A 85 17.66 17.97 -17.53
CA CYS A 85 16.66 16.95 -17.76
C CYS A 85 15.28 17.51 -17.44
N ASP A 86 14.29 17.22 -18.27
CA ASP A 86 12.88 17.46 -17.93
C ASP A 86 12.41 16.42 -16.90
N THR A 87 12.90 16.59 -15.67
CA THR A 87 12.59 15.67 -14.56
C THR A 87 11.11 15.62 -14.27
N VAL A 88 10.42 16.77 -14.31
CA VAL A 88 8.98 16.88 -14.09
C VAL A 88 8.20 16.12 -15.17
N GLY A 89 8.56 16.26 -16.44
CA GLY A 89 7.93 15.55 -17.55
C GLY A 89 8.11 14.03 -17.43
N ILE A 90 9.32 13.57 -17.15
CA ILE A 90 9.65 12.14 -17.04
C ILE A 90 8.94 11.49 -15.85
N THR A 91 8.85 12.18 -14.71
CA THR A 91 8.32 11.59 -13.48
C THR A 91 6.81 11.80 -13.30
N ARG A 92 6.14 12.51 -14.19
CA ARG A 92 4.70 12.81 -14.12
C ARG A 92 3.83 11.56 -13.99
N SER A 93 4.19 10.48 -14.67
CA SER A 93 3.42 9.23 -14.68
C SER A 93 3.70 8.32 -13.48
N CYS A 94 4.76 8.58 -12.72
CA CYS A 94 5.19 7.75 -11.61
C CYS A 94 5.25 8.50 -10.27
N THR A 95 4.59 9.66 -10.18
CA THR A 95 4.46 10.44 -8.95
C THR A 95 3.01 10.90 -8.74
N LYS A 96 2.62 11.11 -7.51
CA LYS A 96 1.34 11.74 -7.18
C LYS A 96 1.34 13.24 -7.50
N HIS A 97 2.48 13.85 -7.30
CA HIS A 97 2.74 15.26 -7.58
C HIS A 97 4.22 15.46 -7.85
N ASN A 98 4.53 16.31 -8.80
CA ASN A 98 5.88 16.76 -9.05
C ASN A 98 5.85 18.21 -9.50
N GLU A 99 6.87 18.96 -9.11
CA GLU A 99 6.99 20.38 -9.45
C GLU A 99 8.45 20.83 -9.61
N LEU A 100 8.65 21.83 -10.46
CA LEU A 100 9.89 22.57 -10.60
C LEU A 100 9.77 23.88 -9.82
N VAL A 101 10.62 24.08 -8.82
CA VAL A 101 10.60 25.27 -7.95
C VAL A 101 11.49 26.34 -8.55
N MET A 102 10.95 27.51 -8.87
CA MET A 102 11.68 28.56 -9.60
C MET A 102 12.29 29.65 -8.72
N THR A 103 11.88 29.73 -7.45
CA THR A 103 12.39 30.76 -6.50
C THR A 103 12.69 30.14 -5.15
N ALA A 104 13.65 30.73 -4.40
CA ALA A 104 13.95 30.28 -3.04
C ALA A 104 12.72 30.38 -2.11
N ALA A 105 11.89 31.40 -2.28
CA ALA A 105 10.68 31.62 -1.46
C ALA A 105 9.63 30.52 -1.61
N GLU A 106 9.60 29.80 -2.74
CA GLU A 106 8.67 28.68 -2.98
C GLU A 106 9.10 27.38 -2.28
N VAL A 107 10.40 27.18 -2.02
CA VAL A 107 10.95 25.92 -1.50
C VAL A 107 10.25 25.43 -0.22
N PRO A 108 10.03 26.25 0.82
CA PRO A 108 9.37 25.78 2.03
C PRO A 108 7.96 25.26 1.79
N MET A 109 7.17 25.94 0.95
CA MET A 109 5.81 25.51 0.61
C MET A 109 5.83 24.22 -0.21
N ALA A 110 6.68 24.13 -1.24
CA ALA A 110 6.84 22.92 -2.07
C ALA A 110 7.20 21.70 -1.22
N VAL A 111 8.15 21.83 -0.29
CA VAL A 111 8.52 20.74 0.63
C VAL A 111 7.33 20.32 1.49
N ARG A 112 6.63 21.28 2.09
CA ARG A 112 5.45 20.97 2.93
C ARG A 112 4.34 20.29 2.15
N GLN A 113 4.03 20.77 0.95
CA GLN A 113 3.04 20.17 0.05
C GLN A 113 3.44 18.76 -0.36
N ALA A 114 4.71 18.54 -0.72
CA ALA A 114 5.22 17.24 -1.11
C ALA A 114 5.01 16.19 0.00
N PHE A 115 5.38 16.51 1.24
CA PHE A 115 5.14 15.61 2.38
C PHE A 115 3.66 15.39 2.65
N HIS A 116 2.83 16.43 2.57
CA HIS A 116 1.39 16.33 2.77
C HIS A 116 0.74 15.42 1.71
N ILE A 117 1.04 15.65 0.43
CA ILE A 117 0.48 14.87 -0.68
C ILE A 117 0.99 13.42 -0.64
N ALA A 118 2.28 13.20 -0.33
CA ALA A 118 2.83 11.84 -0.26
C ALA A 118 2.12 10.97 0.79
N THR A 119 1.68 11.55 1.90
CA THR A 119 1.17 10.82 3.07
C THR A 119 -0.34 10.79 3.21
N THR A 120 -1.08 11.61 2.47
CA THR A 120 -2.56 11.71 2.59
C THR A 120 -3.28 11.09 1.40
N GLY A 121 -4.54 10.69 1.57
CA GLY A 121 -5.25 9.88 0.58
C GLY A 121 -4.54 8.57 0.33
N ARG A 122 -4.53 8.07 -0.91
CA ARG A 122 -3.67 6.94 -1.30
C ARG A 122 -2.21 7.40 -1.20
N PRO A 123 -1.37 6.81 -0.33
CA PRO A 123 0.03 7.20 -0.23
C PRO A 123 0.78 6.99 -1.56
N GLY A 124 1.86 7.73 -1.76
CA GLY A 124 2.68 7.58 -2.96
C GLY A 124 3.79 8.61 -3.04
N PRO A 125 4.67 8.51 -4.04
CA PRO A 125 5.82 9.38 -4.18
C PRO A 125 5.44 10.77 -4.69
N THR A 126 6.21 11.76 -4.24
CA THR A 126 6.21 13.13 -4.76
C THR A 126 7.64 13.54 -5.11
N LEU A 127 7.79 14.52 -5.98
CA LEU A 127 9.10 15.00 -6.41
C LEU A 127 9.14 16.55 -6.45
N ILE A 128 10.25 17.10 -5.96
CA ILE A 128 10.58 18.52 -6.07
C ILE A 128 11.88 18.64 -6.83
N ASP A 129 11.86 19.35 -7.96
CA ASP A 129 13.03 19.62 -8.78
C ASP A 129 13.51 21.05 -8.50
N VAL A 130 14.76 21.22 -8.03
CA VAL A 130 15.25 22.49 -7.49
C VAL A 130 16.48 22.96 -8.24
N PRO A 131 16.39 24.07 -9.00
CA PRO A 131 17.52 24.66 -9.70
C PRO A 131 18.64 25.10 -8.75
N LYS A 132 19.88 25.04 -9.27
CA LYS A 132 21.07 25.34 -8.49
C LYS A 132 21.08 26.76 -7.91
N ASP A 133 20.66 27.76 -8.67
CA ASP A 133 20.59 29.15 -8.24
C ASP A 133 19.52 29.38 -7.18
N VAL A 134 18.40 28.66 -7.24
CA VAL A 134 17.37 28.68 -6.19
C VAL A 134 17.93 28.20 -4.85
N LEU A 135 18.85 27.21 -4.85
CA LEU A 135 19.49 26.70 -3.63
C LEU A 135 20.55 27.66 -3.03
N VAL A 136 21.02 28.65 -3.75
CA VAL A 136 22.01 29.63 -3.27
C VAL A 136 21.42 31.02 -3.06
N ASN A 137 20.23 31.29 -3.54
CA ASN A 137 19.54 32.55 -3.34
C ASN A 137 19.06 32.67 -1.89
N GLU A 138 19.18 33.88 -1.36
CA GLU A 138 18.71 34.21 -0.01
C GLU A 138 17.21 34.52 0.00
N MET A 139 16.55 34.19 1.11
CA MET A 139 15.16 34.53 1.36
C MET A 139 14.95 34.78 2.85
N ASP A 140 13.92 35.56 3.21
CA ASP A 140 13.45 35.62 4.58
C ASP A 140 12.88 34.25 4.99
N TRP A 141 13.39 33.71 6.11
CA TRP A 141 12.98 32.39 6.54
C TRP A 141 11.50 32.34 6.88
N TYR A 142 10.81 31.40 6.26
CA TYR A 142 9.40 31.12 6.49
C TYR A 142 9.15 29.60 6.42
N TRP A 143 8.37 29.09 7.36
CA TRP A 143 7.94 27.69 7.34
C TRP A 143 6.41 27.63 7.38
N PRO A 144 5.73 27.16 6.33
CA PRO A 144 4.26 27.17 6.25
C PRO A 144 3.61 26.33 7.35
N THR A 145 2.50 26.81 7.88
CA THR A 145 1.62 26.07 8.78
C THR A 145 0.81 25.03 8.02
N ASP A 146 0.19 24.08 8.74
CA ASP A 146 -0.69 23.08 8.12
C ASP A 146 -1.90 23.74 7.42
N ASP A 147 -2.48 24.78 8.01
CA ASP A 147 -3.59 25.50 7.42
C ASP A 147 -3.21 26.21 6.10
N GLU A 148 -2.03 26.78 6.04
CA GLU A 148 -1.51 27.40 4.80
C GLU A 148 -1.25 26.37 3.72
N VAL A 149 -0.72 25.18 4.06
CA VAL A 149 -0.56 24.07 3.11
C VAL A 149 -1.93 23.63 2.58
N LEU A 150 -2.91 23.42 3.46
CA LEU A 150 -4.27 23.03 3.05
C LEU A 150 -4.94 24.11 2.19
N ALA A 151 -4.75 25.39 2.52
CA ALA A 151 -5.29 26.51 1.73
C ALA A 151 -4.64 26.58 0.33
N SER A 152 -3.36 26.22 0.21
CA SER A 152 -2.64 26.20 -1.07
C SER A 152 -3.03 25.03 -1.99
N LEU A 153 -3.76 24.03 -1.47
CA LEU A 153 -4.20 22.83 -2.18
C LEU A 153 -5.74 22.69 -2.25
N PRO A 154 -6.47 23.70 -2.79
CA PRO A 154 -7.94 23.74 -2.68
C PRO A 154 -8.66 22.58 -3.36
N GLY A 155 -8.04 21.96 -4.38
CA GLY A 155 -8.56 20.81 -5.11
C GLY A 155 -8.19 19.45 -4.51
N TYR A 156 -7.29 19.40 -3.54
CA TYR A 156 -6.81 18.15 -2.94
C TYR A 156 -7.49 17.88 -1.59
N ARG A 157 -8.55 17.07 -1.64
CA ARG A 157 -9.35 16.71 -0.45
C ARG A 157 -9.66 15.22 -0.45
N PRO A 158 -8.77 14.38 0.06
CA PRO A 158 -9.02 12.93 0.15
C PRO A 158 -10.28 12.62 0.97
N THR A 159 -11.11 11.70 0.49
CA THR A 159 -12.27 11.22 1.21
C THR A 159 -11.82 10.18 2.23
N MET A 160 -12.04 10.48 3.52
CA MET A 160 -11.60 9.60 4.62
C MET A 160 -12.71 8.73 5.19
N LYS A 161 -13.94 9.21 5.24
CA LYS A 161 -15.08 8.48 5.81
C LYS A 161 -15.97 7.89 4.74
N GLY A 162 -16.49 6.69 5.00
CA GLY A 162 -17.44 6.02 4.14
C GLY A 162 -18.77 6.78 4.03
N HIS A 163 -19.46 6.63 2.88
CA HIS A 163 -20.80 7.20 2.77
C HIS A 163 -21.79 6.41 3.63
N PRO A 164 -22.56 7.03 4.56
CA PRO A 164 -23.40 6.32 5.54
C PRO A 164 -24.38 5.31 4.94
N ARG A 165 -24.95 5.61 3.76
CA ARG A 165 -25.83 4.67 3.06
C ARG A 165 -25.09 3.41 2.62
N MET A 166 -23.86 3.55 2.13
CA MET A 166 -23.06 2.41 1.68
C MET A 166 -22.56 1.58 2.85
N ILE A 167 -22.23 2.19 3.99
CA ILE A 167 -21.91 1.50 5.25
C ILE A 167 -23.07 0.61 5.69
N LYS A 168 -24.30 1.16 5.73
CA LYS A 168 -25.51 0.39 6.06
C LYS A 168 -25.78 -0.76 5.10
N GLU A 169 -25.56 -0.54 3.82
CA GLU A 169 -25.77 -1.58 2.79
C GLU A 169 -24.72 -2.69 2.92
N ALA A 170 -23.44 -2.33 3.17
CA ALA A 170 -22.39 -3.28 3.44
C ALA A 170 -22.68 -4.13 4.67
N ALA A 171 -23.06 -3.52 5.80
CA ALA A 171 -23.39 -4.23 7.03
C ALA A 171 -24.53 -5.24 6.82
N LYS A 172 -25.59 -4.84 6.08
CA LYS A 172 -26.71 -5.75 5.76
C LYS A 172 -26.27 -6.93 4.88
N LEU A 173 -25.44 -6.68 3.86
CA LEU A 173 -24.93 -7.74 2.99
C LEU A 173 -24.04 -8.71 3.78
N ILE A 174 -23.21 -8.19 4.68
CA ILE A 174 -22.33 -9.01 5.54
C ILE A 174 -23.17 -9.94 6.40
N LEU A 175 -24.21 -9.43 7.06
CA LEU A 175 -25.09 -10.24 7.91
C LEU A 175 -25.93 -11.25 7.12
N ALA A 176 -26.24 -10.98 5.86
CA ALA A 176 -27.08 -11.84 5.02
C ALA A 176 -26.31 -12.91 4.25
N ALA A 177 -24.98 -12.81 4.16
CA ALA A 177 -24.16 -13.71 3.36
C ALA A 177 -24.00 -15.09 4.02
N GLU A 178 -24.17 -16.16 3.24
CA GLU A 178 -23.97 -17.55 3.66
C GLU A 178 -22.54 -18.05 3.46
N ARG A 179 -21.82 -17.46 2.50
CA ARG A 179 -20.45 -17.84 2.10
C ARG A 179 -19.52 -16.63 1.97
N PRO A 180 -19.48 -15.74 2.99
CA PRO A 180 -18.65 -14.54 2.89
C PRO A 180 -17.17 -14.86 3.02
N VAL A 181 -16.34 -14.00 2.36
CA VAL A 181 -14.87 -13.98 2.50
C VAL A 181 -14.40 -12.54 2.58
N ILE A 182 -13.55 -12.22 3.54
CA ILE A 182 -12.84 -10.95 3.61
C ILE A 182 -11.55 -11.06 2.77
N TYR A 183 -11.38 -10.14 1.83
CA TYR A 183 -10.22 -10.00 0.97
C TYR A 183 -9.42 -8.77 1.39
N ALA A 184 -8.45 -8.97 2.30
CA ALA A 184 -7.63 -7.91 2.87
C ALA A 184 -6.43 -7.59 1.98
N GLY A 185 -6.33 -6.34 1.53
CA GLY A 185 -5.23 -5.83 0.74
C GLY A 185 -4.24 -4.96 1.54
N GLY A 186 -3.18 -4.49 0.88
CA GLY A 186 -2.14 -3.65 1.47
C GLY A 186 -2.64 -2.35 2.11
N GLY A 187 -3.84 -1.89 1.73
CA GLY A 187 -4.51 -0.75 2.35
C GLY A 187 -4.77 -0.92 3.84
N ILE A 188 -4.95 -2.17 4.32
CA ILE A 188 -5.10 -2.46 5.76
C ILE A 188 -3.86 -2.04 6.55
N LEU A 189 -2.67 -2.38 6.06
CA LEU A 189 -1.42 -1.99 6.73
C LEU A 189 -1.17 -0.47 6.64
N LYS A 190 -1.44 0.12 5.48
CA LYS A 190 -1.27 1.56 5.24
C LYS A 190 -2.21 2.41 6.09
N ALA A 191 -3.45 1.97 6.28
CA ALA A 191 -4.42 2.61 7.16
C ALA A 191 -4.22 2.24 8.65
N ARG A 192 -3.27 1.35 9.00
CA ARG A 192 -3.11 0.79 10.35
C ARG A 192 -4.42 0.18 10.87
N ALA A 193 -5.13 -0.54 10.01
CA ALA A 193 -6.46 -1.09 10.23
C ALA A 193 -6.46 -2.54 10.73
N ALA A 194 -5.31 -3.12 11.11
CA ALA A 194 -5.21 -4.52 11.52
C ALA A 194 -6.09 -4.86 12.72
N GLU A 195 -6.21 -3.94 13.70
CA GLU A 195 -7.06 -4.11 14.87
C GLU A 195 -8.55 -4.05 14.51
N ALA A 196 -8.96 -3.05 13.73
CA ALA A 196 -10.33 -2.95 13.23
C ALA A 196 -10.73 -4.17 12.36
N LEU A 197 -9.80 -4.68 11.54
CA LEU A 197 -10.02 -5.92 10.80
C LEU A 197 -10.28 -7.10 11.75
N ARG A 198 -9.51 -7.21 12.84
CA ARG A 198 -9.70 -8.26 13.84
C ARG A 198 -11.05 -8.14 14.51
N GLU A 199 -11.45 -6.94 14.93
CA GLU A 199 -12.78 -6.69 15.51
C GLU A 199 -13.92 -7.11 14.57
N LEU A 200 -13.80 -6.78 13.27
CA LEU A 200 -14.77 -7.23 12.27
C LEU A 200 -14.82 -8.76 12.18
N VAL A 201 -13.66 -9.42 12.20
CA VAL A 201 -13.59 -10.89 12.14
C VAL A 201 -14.13 -11.54 13.41
N ASP A 202 -13.79 -11.03 14.58
CA ASP A 202 -14.27 -11.53 15.87
C ASP A 202 -15.80 -11.39 15.98
N LEU A 203 -16.37 -10.30 15.44
CA LEU A 203 -17.81 -10.07 15.44
C LEU A 203 -18.55 -10.99 14.44
N THR A 204 -18.00 -11.23 13.27
CA THR A 204 -18.69 -11.90 12.15
C THR A 204 -18.26 -13.35 11.93
N HIS A 205 -17.10 -13.75 12.44
CA HIS A 205 -16.46 -15.04 12.21
C HIS A 205 -16.28 -15.40 10.73
N ILE A 206 -16.00 -14.40 9.88
CA ILE A 206 -15.76 -14.55 8.44
C ILE A 206 -14.28 -14.89 8.20
N HIS A 207 -14.03 -15.84 7.29
CA HIS A 207 -12.67 -16.18 6.88
C HIS A 207 -11.98 -14.99 6.15
N VAL A 208 -10.67 -14.88 6.38
CA VAL A 208 -9.82 -13.82 5.81
C VAL A 208 -8.82 -14.43 4.84
N VAL A 209 -8.67 -13.82 3.69
CA VAL A 209 -7.53 -14.01 2.79
C VAL A 209 -6.75 -12.69 2.72
N THR A 210 -5.41 -12.78 2.74
CA THR A 210 -4.54 -11.60 2.71
C THR A 210 -3.73 -11.60 1.41
N THR A 211 -3.71 -10.47 0.70
CA THR A 211 -2.79 -10.34 -0.44
C THR A 211 -1.34 -10.40 0.02
N LEU A 212 -0.39 -10.57 -0.90
CA LEU A 212 1.04 -10.46 -0.59
C LEU A 212 1.36 -9.16 0.17
N MET A 213 0.80 -8.02 -0.28
CA MET A 213 1.00 -6.70 0.33
C MET A 213 0.28 -6.52 1.67
N ALA A 214 -0.59 -7.45 2.04
CA ALA A 214 -1.32 -7.46 3.32
C ALA A 214 -0.81 -8.52 4.29
N ARG A 215 0.26 -9.25 3.96
CA ARG A 215 0.84 -10.24 4.89
C ARG A 215 1.25 -9.55 6.19
N GLY A 216 0.86 -10.16 7.32
CA GLY A 216 1.02 -9.57 8.66
C GLY A 216 -0.11 -8.64 9.11
N ALA A 217 -1.08 -8.32 8.24
CA ALA A 217 -2.28 -7.55 8.64
C ALA A 217 -3.26 -8.35 9.51
N PHE A 218 -3.23 -9.67 9.38
CA PHE A 218 -4.02 -10.62 10.16
C PHE A 218 -3.13 -11.79 10.58
N PRO A 219 -3.25 -12.32 11.82
CA PRO A 219 -2.35 -13.37 12.31
C PRO A 219 -2.39 -14.62 11.43
N ASP A 220 -1.21 -15.16 11.11
CA ASP A 220 -1.10 -16.32 10.23
C ASP A 220 -1.56 -17.64 10.88
N ASP A 221 -1.50 -17.73 12.19
CA ASP A 221 -1.92 -18.86 13.01
C ASP A 221 -3.41 -18.81 13.43
N HIS A 222 -4.12 -17.77 13.02
CA HIS A 222 -5.55 -17.65 13.33
C HIS A 222 -6.37 -18.64 12.49
N GLU A 223 -7.31 -19.37 13.12
CA GLU A 223 -8.14 -20.41 12.48
C GLU A 223 -8.92 -19.92 11.25
N LEU A 224 -9.32 -18.64 11.24
CA LEU A 224 -10.05 -18.04 10.13
C LEU A 224 -9.13 -17.44 9.04
N ASN A 225 -7.80 -17.52 9.18
CA ASN A 225 -6.87 -17.10 8.15
C ASN A 225 -6.69 -18.20 7.11
N LEU A 226 -7.07 -17.93 5.87
CA LEU A 226 -6.91 -18.86 4.75
C LEU A 226 -5.61 -18.66 3.99
N GLY A 227 -4.79 -17.71 4.41
CA GLY A 227 -3.50 -17.40 3.79
C GLY A 227 -3.62 -16.49 2.57
N MET A 228 -2.69 -16.64 1.64
CA MET A 228 -2.56 -15.77 0.46
C MET A 228 -3.25 -16.39 -0.76
N PRO A 229 -4.10 -15.65 -1.49
CA PRO A 229 -4.64 -16.09 -2.78
C PRO A 229 -3.69 -15.71 -3.93
N GLY A 230 -3.97 -16.19 -5.12
CA GLY A 230 -3.30 -15.81 -6.35
C GLY A 230 -2.35 -16.87 -6.89
N MET A 231 -1.55 -16.51 -7.89
CA MET A 231 -0.69 -17.44 -8.65
C MET A 231 0.29 -18.22 -7.74
N HIS A 232 0.77 -17.59 -6.67
CA HIS A 232 1.68 -18.18 -5.68
C HIS A 232 0.99 -18.38 -4.32
N GLY A 233 -0.35 -18.34 -4.31
CA GLY A 233 -1.15 -18.54 -3.12
C GLY A 233 -1.55 -20.00 -2.90
N ASN A 234 -2.28 -20.25 -1.84
CA ASN A 234 -2.77 -21.57 -1.53
C ASN A 234 -4.14 -21.88 -2.16
N ALA A 235 -4.40 -23.15 -2.41
CA ALA A 235 -5.62 -23.60 -3.08
C ALA A 235 -6.88 -23.29 -2.27
N THR A 236 -6.82 -23.37 -0.94
CA THR A 236 -7.95 -23.08 -0.06
C THR A 236 -8.38 -21.61 -0.16
N ALA A 237 -7.42 -20.67 -0.12
CA ALA A 237 -7.71 -19.24 -0.24
C ALA A 237 -8.37 -18.92 -1.60
N ILE A 238 -7.80 -19.44 -2.70
CA ILE A 238 -8.34 -19.26 -4.05
C ILE A 238 -9.75 -19.85 -4.16
N THR A 239 -9.93 -21.09 -3.69
CA THR A 239 -11.21 -21.80 -3.79
C THR A 239 -12.29 -21.10 -2.96
N ALA A 240 -11.97 -20.64 -1.75
CA ALA A 240 -12.89 -19.89 -0.92
C ALA A 240 -13.36 -18.59 -1.60
N MET A 241 -12.44 -17.79 -2.16
CA MET A 241 -12.81 -16.60 -2.93
C MET A 241 -13.71 -16.92 -4.12
N GLN A 242 -13.37 -17.96 -4.89
CA GLN A 242 -14.13 -18.35 -6.09
C GLN A 242 -15.55 -18.88 -5.79
N LYS A 243 -15.76 -19.45 -4.62
CA LYS A 243 -17.04 -20.06 -4.21
C LYS A 243 -17.84 -19.21 -3.23
N SER A 244 -17.33 -18.03 -2.87
CA SER A 244 -18.03 -17.07 -2.02
C SER A 244 -19.31 -16.55 -2.68
N ASP A 245 -20.28 -16.13 -1.88
CA ASP A 245 -21.44 -15.35 -2.31
C ASP A 245 -21.28 -13.86 -2.00
N LEU A 246 -20.32 -13.54 -1.13
CA LEU A 246 -19.92 -12.17 -0.80
C LEU A 246 -18.40 -12.08 -0.66
N LEU A 247 -17.78 -11.21 -1.43
CA LEU A 247 -16.36 -10.85 -1.31
C LEU A 247 -16.26 -9.43 -0.75
N ILE A 248 -15.65 -9.31 0.43
CA ILE A 248 -15.47 -8.04 1.14
C ILE A 248 -14.03 -7.58 0.91
N ALA A 249 -13.82 -6.79 -0.14
CA ALA A 249 -12.51 -6.29 -0.52
C ALA A 249 -12.16 -5.02 0.27
N LEU A 250 -11.14 -5.10 1.12
CA LEU A 250 -10.70 -4.04 2.02
C LEU A 250 -9.29 -3.58 1.65
N GLY A 251 -9.18 -2.42 1.00
CA GLY A 251 -7.90 -1.83 0.59
C GLY A 251 -7.12 -2.71 -0.39
N SER A 252 -7.81 -3.33 -1.35
CA SER A 252 -7.23 -4.21 -2.38
C SER A 252 -7.68 -3.80 -3.78
N ARG A 253 -6.76 -3.87 -4.77
CA ARG A 253 -6.96 -3.36 -6.14
C ARG A 253 -7.53 -4.37 -7.13
N PHE A 254 -7.82 -5.59 -6.73
CA PHE A 254 -8.14 -6.70 -7.64
C PHE A 254 -7.06 -6.94 -8.70
N ASP A 255 -5.81 -7.09 -8.23
CA ASP A 255 -4.64 -7.31 -9.06
C ASP A 255 -4.79 -8.57 -9.95
N ASP A 256 -4.23 -8.53 -11.17
CA ASP A 256 -4.33 -9.62 -12.15
C ASP A 256 -3.66 -10.91 -11.69
N ARG A 257 -2.67 -10.84 -10.78
CA ARG A 257 -2.02 -12.02 -10.17
C ARG A 257 -2.96 -12.81 -9.27
N ILE A 258 -4.07 -12.20 -8.84
CA ILE A 258 -5.10 -12.83 -8.00
C ILE A 258 -6.35 -13.13 -8.83
N THR A 259 -6.81 -12.19 -9.62
CA THR A 259 -8.06 -12.32 -10.38
C THR A 259 -7.92 -13.25 -11.58
N GLY A 260 -6.77 -13.25 -12.25
CA GLY A 260 -6.63 -13.93 -13.53
C GLY A 260 -7.69 -13.46 -14.52
N ASN A 261 -8.54 -14.37 -15.01
CA ASN A 261 -9.67 -14.02 -15.84
C ASN A 261 -10.77 -13.35 -15.00
N VAL A 262 -10.91 -12.03 -15.16
CA VAL A 262 -11.82 -11.19 -14.37
C VAL A 262 -13.28 -11.63 -14.47
N ASP A 263 -13.72 -12.08 -15.64
CA ASP A 263 -15.12 -12.51 -15.86
C ASP A 263 -15.44 -13.82 -15.11
N ALA A 264 -14.43 -14.65 -14.86
CA ALA A 264 -14.57 -15.90 -14.13
C ALA A 264 -14.24 -15.77 -12.63
N PHE A 265 -13.65 -14.65 -12.21
CA PHE A 265 -13.23 -14.44 -10.84
C PHE A 265 -14.42 -14.15 -9.93
N ALA A 266 -14.69 -15.04 -8.95
CA ALA A 266 -15.77 -14.91 -7.99
C ALA A 266 -17.10 -14.46 -8.66
N ALA A 267 -17.48 -15.15 -9.78
CA ALA A 267 -18.53 -14.70 -10.67
C ALA A 267 -19.90 -14.60 -9.97
N ASP A 268 -20.14 -15.47 -8.97
CA ASP A 268 -21.40 -15.54 -8.22
C ASP A 268 -21.42 -14.63 -6.97
N ALA A 269 -20.27 -14.01 -6.64
CA ALA A 269 -20.16 -13.19 -5.44
C ALA A 269 -20.61 -11.74 -5.69
N LYS A 270 -21.38 -11.20 -4.75
CA LYS A 270 -21.51 -9.76 -4.56
C LYS A 270 -20.20 -9.19 -4.02
N ILE A 271 -19.91 -7.94 -4.35
CA ILE A 271 -18.64 -7.30 -3.98
C ILE A 271 -18.90 -6.03 -3.18
N ILE A 272 -18.39 -6.01 -1.95
CA ILE A 272 -18.14 -4.78 -1.20
C ILE A 272 -16.70 -4.37 -1.48
N HIS A 273 -16.46 -3.15 -1.96
CA HIS A 273 -15.11 -2.66 -2.23
C HIS A 273 -14.84 -1.38 -1.45
N VAL A 274 -13.94 -1.48 -0.49
CA VAL A 274 -13.44 -0.35 0.31
C VAL A 274 -12.06 0.04 -0.18
N ASP A 275 -11.93 1.25 -0.70
CA ASP A 275 -10.64 1.81 -1.11
C ASP A 275 -10.62 3.32 -0.89
N ILE A 276 -9.45 3.85 -0.52
CA ILE A 276 -9.27 5.29 -0.33
C ILE A 276 -9.17 6.05 -1.67
N ASP A 277 -8.79 5.34 -2.73
CA ASP A 277 -8.67 5.89 -4.08
C ASP A 277 -9.96 5.67 -4.86
N PRO A 278 -10.73 6.73 -5.17
CA PRO A 278 -11.96 6.58 -5.94
C PRO A 278 -11.72 6.01 -7.36
N ALA A 279 -10.51 6.14 -7.91
CA ALA A 279 -10.16 5.60 -9.23
C ALA A 279 -10.07 4.06 -9.26
N GLU A 280 -9.92 3.41 -8.11
CA GLU A 280 -9.92 1.94 -8.02
C GLU A 280 -11.35 1.35 -8.04
N GLN A 281 -12.38 2.17 -7.75
CA GLN A 281 -13.77 1.71 -7.74
C GLN A 281 -14.26 1.33 -9.14
N GLY A 282 -14.47 0.03 -9.36
CA GLY A 282 -14.96 -0.49 -10.64
C GLY A 282 -13.92 -0.54 -11.77
N LYS A 283 -12.66 -0.28 -11.49
CA LYS A 283 -11.57 -0.30 -12.48
C LYS A 283 -11.33 -1.70 -13.04
N VAL A 284 -11.29 -2.73 -12.21
CA VAL A 284 -11.10 -4.13 -12.60
C VAL A 284 -12.39 -4.90 -12.40
N ARG A 285 -12.97 -4.88 -11.22
CA ARG A 285 -14.21 -5.56 -10.88
C ARG A 285 -15.25 -4.55 -10.39
N ARG A 286 -16.45 -4.56 -10.99
CA ARG A 286 -17.53 -3.66 -10.58
C ARG A 286 -18.07 -4.10 -9.21
N PRO A 287 -18.02 -3.22 -8.18
CA PRO A 287 -18.60 -3.52 -6.89
C PRO A 287 -20.11 -3.32 -6.86
N ASP A 288 -20.81 -4.12 -6.03
CA ASP A 288 -22.22 -3.90 -5.67
C ASP A 288 -22.32 -2.76 -4.64
N VAL A 289 -21.37 -2.70 -3.71
CA VAL A 289 -21.27 -1.65 -2.69
C VAL A 289 -19.89 -1.00 -2.75
N PRO A 290 -19.73 0.09 -3.53
CA PRO A 290 -18.50 0.88 -3.52
C PRO A 290 -18.43 1.79 -2.29
N ILE A 291 -17.31 1.79 -1.57
CA ILE A 291 -17.07 2.67 -0.43
C ILE A 291 -15.70 3.34 -0.60
N VAL A 292 -15.70 4.62 -0.86
CA VAL A 292 -14.47 5.42 -0.86
C VAL A 292 -14.22 5.92 0.55
N GLY A 293 -13.05 5.60 1.11
CA GLY A 293 -12.66 6.02 2.45
C GLY A 293 -11.42 5.30 2.95
N ASP A 294 -10.89 5.79 4.07
CA ASP A 294 -9.79 5.14 4.79
C ASP A 294 -10.26 3.78 5.35
N ALA A 295 -9.49 2.72 5.10
CA ALA A 295 -9.89 1.37 5.44
C ALA A 295 -10.20 1.20 6.93
N ARG A 296 -9.41 1.81 7.84
CA ARG A 296 -9.65 1.71 9.28
C ARG A 296 -10.97 2.37 9.67
N LEU A 297 -11.18 3.62 9.25
CA LEU A 297 -12.40 4.36 9.59
C LEU A 297 -13.65 3.68 9.02
N VAL A 298 -13.57 3.16 7.79
CA VAL A 298 -14.69 2.46 7.15
C VAL A 298 -14.99 1.13 7.86
N ILE A 299 -13.98 0.36 8.25
CA ILE A 299 -14.18 -0.90 8.98
C ILE A 299 -14.81 -0.62 10.34
N GLU A 300 -14.30 0.37 11.10
CA GLU A 300 -14.90 0.81 12.38
C GLU A 300 -16.38 1.21 12.21
N GLU A 301 -16.72 1.96 11.14
CA GLU A 301 -18.12 2.33 10.84
C GLU A 301 -18.99 1.10 10.47
N ILE A 302 -18.45 0.12 9.74
CA ILE A 302 -19.15 -1.14 9.40
C ILE A 302 -19.39 -1.97 10.66
N VAL A 303 -18.40 -2.12 11.53
CA VAL A 303 -18.51 -2.84 12.80
C VAL A 303 -19.64 -2.23 13.65
N ALA A 304 -19.59 -0.91 13.85
CA ALA A 304 -20.62 -0.21 14.63
C ALA A 304 -22.03 -0.38 14.04
N GLU A 305 -22.19 -0.37 12.72
CA GLU A 305 -23.49 -0.59 12.08
C GLU A 305 -23.95 -2.05 12.19
N ILE A 306 -23.05 -3.04 12.12
CA ILE A 306 -23.37 -4.45 12.34
C ILE A 306 -23.87 -4.65 13.77
N GLU A 307 -23.17 -4.11 14.78
CA GLU A 307 -23.59 -4.16 16.19
C GLU A 307 -24.97 -3.54 16.39
N ASN A 308 -25.22 -2.37 15.79
CA ASN A 308 -26.52 -1.71 15.82
C ASN A 308 -27.63 -2.56 15.20
N LEU A 309 -27.39 -3.21 14.07
CA LEU A 309 -28.36 -4.08 13.41
C LEU A 309 -28.68 -5.33 14.27
N LEU A 310 -27.65 -5.96 14.85
CA LEU A 310 -27.81 -7.11 15.75
C LEU A 310 -28.58 -6.73 17.00
N ALA A 311 -28.29 -5.59 17.62
CA ALA A 311 -29.02 -5.09 18.80
C ALA A 311 -30.50 -4.80 18.50
N ASN A 312 -30.82 -4.45 17.25
CA ASN A 312 -32.19 -4.20 16.78
C ASN A 312 -32.91 -5.46 16.25
N GLY A 313 -32.36 -6.66 16.50
CA GLY A 313 -33.02 -7.94 16.20
C GLY A 313 -32.74 -8.50 14.79
N THR A 314 -31.82 -7.89 14.02
CA THR A 314 -31.29 -8.53 12.80
C THR A 314 -30.44 -9.73 13.21
N THR A 315 -30.52 -10.84 12.49
CA THR A 315 -29.69 -12.02 12.73
C THR A 315 -28.69 -12.20 11.62
N GLN A 316 -27.53 -12.71 11.96
CA GLN A 316 -26.54 -13.14 10.95
C GLN A 316 -26.99 -14.47 10.33
N ALA A 317 -26.76 -14.65 9.03
CA ALA A 317 -26.99 -15.91 8.34
C ALA A 317 -26.10 -17.03 8.93
N ASP A 318 -26.60 -18.25 8.89
CA ASP A 318 -25.83 -19.42 9.33
C ASP A 318 -24.73 -19.74 8.30
N THR A 319 -23.48 -19.61 8.71
CA THR A 319 -22.29 -19.92 7.91
C THR A 319 -21.67 -21.29 8.24
N GLY A 320 -22.32 -22.12 9.07
CA GLY A 320 -21.75 -23.40 9.54
C GLY A 320 -21.39 -24.37 8.41
N ALA A 321 -22.30 -24.52 7.43
CA ALA A 321 -22.03 -25.34 6.25
C ALA A 321 -20.86 -24.83 5.41
N TRP A 322 -20.70 -23.51 5.32
CA TRP A 322 -19.58 -22.87 4.63
C TRP A 322 -18.26 -23.12 5.35
N LYS A 323 -18.22 -22.91 6.67
CA LYS A 323 -17.02 -23.17 7.49
C LYS A 323 -16.58 -24.63 7.37
N SER A 324 -17.50 -25.59 7.46
CA SER A 324 -17.19 -27.02 7.29
C SER A 324 -16.60 -27.31 5.91
N LYS A 325 -17.10 -26.66 4.85
CA LYS A 325 -16.60 -26.83 3.50
C LYS A 325 -15.17 -26.25 3.34
N VAL A 326 -14.91 -25.10 3.94
CA VAL A 326 -13.56 -24.49 3.92
C VAL A 326 -12.58 -25.35 4.70
N SER A 327 -12.94 -25.87 5.88
CA SER A 327 -12.10 -26.82 6.64
C SER A 327 -11.77 -28.07 5.84
N GLY A 328 -12.73 -28.60 5.07
CA GLY A 328 -12.47 -29.73 4.18
C GLY A 328 -11.43 -29.41 3.09
N TRP A 329 -11.40 -28.18 2.58
CA TRP A 329 -10.35 -27.78 1.62
C TRP A 329 -8.98 -27.58 2.30
N GLN A 330 -8.94 -27.11 3.55
CA GLN A 330 -7.69 -27.01 4.32
C GLN A 330 -7.09 -28.41 4.56
N GLU A 331 -7.92 -29.40 4.86
CA GLU A 331 -7.50 -30.79 5.00
C GLU A 331 -7.05 -31.40 3.66
N GLN A 332 -7.74 -31.09 2.56
CA GLN A 332 -7.41 -31.57 1.22
C GLN A 332 -6.13 -30.98 0.64
N PHE A 333 -5.85 -29.70 0.96
CA PHE A 333 -4.71 -28.94 0.44
C PHE A 333 -3.85 -28.38 1.57
N PRO A 334 -3.25 -29.22 2.40
CA PRO A 334 -2.41 -28.77 3.50
C PRO A 334 -1.15 -28.08 2.98
N MET A 335 -0.71 -27.01 3.67
CA MET A 335 0.55 -26.33 3.41
C MET A 335 1.72 -27.13 3.98
N THR A 336 2.04 -28.26 3.33
CA THR A 336 3.09 -29.18 3.74
C THR A 336 4.02 -29.54 2.57
N TYR A 337 5.19 -30.02 2.89
CA TYR A 337 6.12 -30.57 1.90
C TYR A 337 6.78 -31.86 2.43
N GLU A 338 7.22 -32.72 1.54
CA GLU A 338 7.96 -33.92 1.91
C GLU A 338 9.42 -33.54 2.27
N PRO A 339 9.94 -33.96 3.43
CA PRO A 339 11.35 -33.74 3.77
C PRO A 339 12.31 -34.34 2.74
N SER A 340 13.52 -33.80 2.65
CA SER A 340 14.58 -34.42 1.85
C SER A 340 15.10 -35.68 2.53
N GLU A 341 15.33 -36.75 1.73
CA GLU A 341 16.01 -37.94 2.21
C GLU A 341 17.51 -37.67 2.51
N PRO A 342 18.14 -38.44 3.41
CA PRO A 342 19.55 -38.30 3.68
C PRO A 342 20.40 -38.38 2.42
N GLY A 343 21.25 -37.37 2.19
CA GLY A 343 22.10 -37.27 1.00
C GLY A 343 21.47 -36.58 -0.22
N GLN A 344 20.21 -36.18 -0.15
CA GLN A 344 19.56 -35.31 -1.13
C GLN A 344 19.77 -33.82 -0.84
N ALA A 345 19.56 -33.01 -1.87
CA ALA A 345 19.54 -31.54 -1.68
C ALA A 345 18.41 -31.10 -0.76
N LEU A 346 18.65 -30.09 0.07
CA LEU A 346 17.63 -29.52 0.94
C LEU A 346 16.48 -28.90 0.13
N LYS A 347 15.27 -29.09 0.61
CA LYS A 347 14.09 -28.42 0.03
C LYS A 347 14.12 -26.92 0.39
N PRO A 348 13.74 -26.03 -0.55
CA PRO A 348 13.64 -24.59 -0.24
C PRO A 348 12.72 -24.28 0.95
N GLN A 349 11.62 -25.00 1.07
CA GLN A 349 10.68 -24.88 2.18
C GLN A 349 11.34 -25.11 3.53
N PHE A 350 12.19 -26.15 3.63
CA PHE A 350 12.96 -26.41 4.84
C PHE A 350 13.88 -25.24 5.21
N CYS A 351 14.56 -24.66 4.21
CA CYS A 351 15.44 -23.51 4.46
C CYS A 351 14.66 -22.30 4.98
N ILE A 352 13.44 -22.06 4.43
CA ILE A 352 12.56 -20.97 4.86
C ILE A 352 12.07 -21.19 6.30
N GLU A 353 11.65 -22.42 6.64
CA GLU A 353 11.25 -22.79 8.00
C GLU A 353 12.40 -22.61 9.00
N GLN A 354 13.58 -23.09 8.66
CA GLN A 354 14.77 -22.90 9.53
C GLN A 354 15.12 -21.44 9.72
N LEU A 355 15.00 -20.63 8.67
CA LEU A 355 15.22 -19.19 8.79
C LEU A 355 14.20 -18.54 9.74
N ARG A 356 12.91 -18.90 9.63
CA ARG A 356 11.86 -18.43 10.55
C ARG A 356 12.17 -18.81 12.00
N ASP A 357 12.53 -20.07 12.23
CA ASP A 357 12.72 -20.62 13.58
C ASP A 357 13.98 -20.07 14.26
N LEU A 358 15.01 -19.76 13.48
CA LEU A 358 16.29 -19.25 13.96
C LEU A 358 16.35 -17.71 14.03
N ALA A 359 15.49 -17.01 13.30
CA ALA A 359 15.50 -15.56 13.26
C ALA A 359 15.02 -14.98 14.60
N PRO A 360 15.76 -14.00 15.18
CA PRO A 360 15.31 -13.31 16.39
C PRO A 360 13.91 -12.68 16.19
N PRO A 361 13.11 -12.57 17.25
CA PRO A 361 11.85 -11.82 17.19
C PRO A 361 12.07 -10.40 16.63
N ARG A 362 11.18 -9.92 15.79
CA ARG A 362 11.24 -8.62 15.14
C ARG A 362 12.35 -8.48 14.07
N THR A 363 12.89 -9.58 13.56
CA THR A 363 13.79 -9.55 12.40
C THR A 363 13.07 -8.98 11.18
N ILE A 364 13.70 -7.99 10.52
CA ILE A 364 13.27 -7.49 9.23
C ILE A 364 13.94 -8.35 8.16
N VAL A 365 13.12 -9.02 7.35
CA VAL A 365 13.61 -9.85 6.24
C VAL A 365 13.51 -9.05 4.95
N THR A 366 14.62 -8.95 4.23
CA THR A 366 14.66 -8.40 2.87
C THR A 366 15.02 -9.50 1.90
N SER A 367 14.31 -9.59 0.79
CA SER A 367 14.59 -10.60 -0.22
C SER A 367 14.41 -10.03 -1.64
N GLY A 368 15.10 -10.64 -2.60
CA GLY A 368 14.79 -10.42 -4.02
C GLY A 368 13.56 -11.22 -4.44
N VAL A 369 13.19 -11.08 -5.71
CA VAL A 369 12.11 -11.85 -6.33
C VAL A 369 12.70 -12.99 -7.16
N GLY A 370 12.24 -14.20 -6.93
CA GLY A 370 12.71 -15.40 -7.63
C GLY A 370 11.85 -16.62 -7.32
N GLN A 371 12.36 -17.80 -7.66
CA GLN A 371 11.61 -19.05 -7.45
C GLN A 371 11.25 -19.32 -5.97
N HIS A 372 12.00 -18.76 -5.04
CA HIS A 372 11.70 -18.88 -3.60
C HIS A 372 10.34 -18.30 -3.19
N GLN A 373 9.74 -17.43 -4.01
CA GLN A 373 8.36 -16.96 -3.78
C GLN A 373 7.30 -18.05 -3.98
N MET A 374 7.67 -19.14 -4.68
CA MET A 374 6.74 -20.21 -5.02
C MET A 374 6.66 -21.30 -3.95
N TYR A 375 7.46 -21.14 -2.89
CA TYR A 375 7.60 -22.11 -1.80
C TYR A 375 7.13 -21.49 -0.45
#